data_7c582de2c7dce70a7b64222bfca59e8e
#
_entry.id   7c582de2c7dce70a7b64222bfca59e8e
#
_cell.length_a   1.000
_cell.length_b   1.000
_cell.length_c   1.000
_cell.angle_alpha   90.00
_cell.angle_beta   90.00
_cell.angle_gamma   90.00
#
_symmetry.space_group_name_H-M   'P 1'
#
loop_
_entity.id
_entity.type
_entity.pdbx_description
1 polymer ?
#
loop_
_entity_poly.entity_id
_entity_poly.type
_entity_poly.pdbx_seq_one_letter_code
_entity_poly.pdbx_strand_id
1 'polypeptide(L)' 'TLTVYVKAPAIEGRANAAAIKLLAKHFKVASFKVKLVRGATSKYKIFEID' A
#
# COMPACT_ATOMS: atom_id res chain seq x y z
N THR A 1 -11.26 -9.18 -3.02
CA THR A 1 -10.04 -8.59 -2.48
C THR A 1 -8.89 -8.75 -3.47
N LEU A 2 -8.19 -7.66 -3.75
CA LEU A 2 -7.06 -7.65 -4.65
C LEU A 2 -5.77 -7.51 -3.82
N THR A 3 -4.81 -8.38 -4.09
CA THR A 3 -3.52 -8.34 -3.41
C THR A 3 -2.49 -7.71 -4.34
N VAL A 4 -1.80 -6.68 -3.84
CA VAL A 4 -0.80 -5.95 -4.63
C VAL A 4 0.55 -6.04 -3.94
N TYR A 5 1.54 -6.46 -4.70
CA TYR A 5 2.92 -6.55 -4.20
C TYR A 5 3.70 -5.32 -4.70
N VAL A 6 4.28 -4.59 -3.76
CA VAL A 6 5.00 -3.35 -4.08
C VAL A 6 6.42 -3.44 -3.56
N LYS A 7 7.38 -3.14 -4.43
CA LYS A 7 8.77 -3.01 -4.04
C LYS A 7 9.06 -1.51 -3.89
N ALA A 8 9.44 -1.10 -2.67
CA ALA A 8 9.72 0.30 -2.38
C ALA A 8 10.82 0.38 -1.33
N PRO A 9 11.47 1.54 -1.19
CA PRO A 9 12.46 1.70 -0.11
C PRO A 9 11.83 1.41 1.25
N ALA A 10 12.63 0.81 2.13
CA ALA A 10 12.17 0.52 3.49
C ALA A 10 12.24 1.80 4.31
N ILE A 11 11.18 2.59 4.28
CA ILE A 11 11.10 3.85 4.99
C ILE A 11 9.83 3.89 5.83
N GLU A 12 9.71 4.95 6.63
CA GLU A 12 8.68 5.05 7.65
C GLU A 12 7.27 5.14 7.10
N GLY A 13 6.32 5.22 8.02
CA GLY A 13 4.91 5.23 7.73
C GLY A 13 4.44 6.28 6.74
N ARG A 14 5.18 7.36 6.58
CA ARG A 14 4.87 8.38 5.59
C ARG A 14 4.79 7.83 4.19
N ALA A 15 5.79 7.03 3.82
CA ALA A 15 5.84 6.43 2.49
C ALA A 15 4.73 5.42 2.32
N ASN A 16 4.40 4.69 3.38
CA ASN A 16 3.31 3.73 3.34
C ASN A 16 1.98 4.44 3.10
N ALA A 17 1.76 5.58 3.77
CA ALA A 17 0.55 6.36 3.57
C ALA A 17 0.48 6.90 2.14
N ALA A 18 1.59 7.36 1.59
CA ALA A 18 1.63 7.83 0.21
C ALA A 18 1.33 6.70 -0.77
N ALA A 19 1.86 5.51 -0.50
CA ALA A 19 1.60 4.35 -1.34
C ALA A 19 0.12 3.97 -1.33
N ILE A 20 -0.51 4.04 -0.17
CA ILE A 20 -1.93 3.76 -0.04
C ILE A 20 -2.73 4.74 -0.89
N LYS A 21 -2.41 6.02 -0.83
CA LYS A 21 -3.10 7.04 -1.62
C LYS A 21 -2.90 6.81 -3.12
N LEU A 22 -1.69 6.48 -3.53
CA LEU A 22 -1.41 6.21 -4.92
C LEU A 22 -2.18 5.00 -5.44
N LEU A 23 -2.21 3.93 -4.65
CA LEU A 23 -2.94 2.73 -5.04
C LEU A 23 -4.43 2.99 -5.11
N ALA A 24 -4.97 3.73 -4.13
CA ALA A 24 -6.38 4.08 -4.14
C ALA A 24 -6.75 4.85 -5.39
N LYS A 25 -5.92 5.80 -5.77
CA LYS A 25 -6.14 6.60 -6.98
C LYS A 25 -6.04 5.74 -8.23
N HIS A 26 -5.04 4.87 -8.27
CA HIS A 26 -4.81 4.00 -9.42
C HIS A 26 -6.00 3.06 -9.66
N PHE A 27 -6.51 2.47 -8.59
CA PHE A 27 -7.62 1.52 -8.68
C PHE A 27 -8.98 2.19 -8.55
N LYS A 28 -9.01 3.52 -8.38
CA LYS A 28 -10.25 4.30 -8.28
C LYS A 28 -11.15 3.84 -7.16
N VAL A 29 -10.56 3.63 -6.00
CA VAL A 29 -11.28 3.25 -4.78
C VAL A 29 -10.94 4.24 -3.68
N ALA A 30 -11.76 4.23 -2.62
CA ALA A 30 -11.48 5.04 -1.45
C ALA A 30 -10.21 4.55 -0.77
N SER A 31 -9.42 5.46 -0.20
CA SER A 31 -8.15 5.09 0.40
C SER A 31 -8.31 4.13 1.58
N PHE A 32 -9.42 4.20 2.30
CA PHE A 32 -9.65 3.28 3.42
C PHE A 32 -9.85 1.82 2.98
N LYS A 33 -10.05 1.61 1.68
CA LYS A 33 -10.15 0.25 1.13
C LYS A 33 -8.80 -0.37 0.82
N VAL A 34 -7.74 0.42 0.89
CA VAL A 34 -6.37 -0.04 0.66
C VAL A 34 -5.71 -0.24 2.01
N LYS A 35 -5.24 -1.45 2.27
CA LYS A 35 -4.61 -1.79 3.56
C LYS A 35 -3.23 -2.37 3.34
N LEU A 36 -2.27 -1.93 4.13
CA LEU A 36 -0.96 -2.55 4.17
C LEU A 36 -1.02 -3.74 5.12
N VAL A 37 -0.90 -4.93 4.58
CA VAL A 37 -1.04 -6.15 5.37
C VAL A 37 0.28 -6.76 5.77
N ARG A 38 1.36 -6.41 5.09
CA ARG A 38 2.67 -6.94 5.42
C ARG A 38 3.77 -6.03 4.90
N GLY A 39 4.90 -6.03 5.61
CA GLY A 39 6.10 -5.34 5.15
C GLY A 39 6.13 -3.84 5.43
N ALA A 40 5.54 -3.39 6.55
CA ALA A 40 5.49 -1.97 6.87
C ALA A 40 6.87 -1.32 6.89
N THR A 41 7.88 -2.04 7.36
CA THR A 41 9.25 -1.54 7.41
C THR A 41 10.18 -2.29 6.46
N SER A 42 9.61 -3.00 5.51
CA SER A 42 10.35 -3.81 4.56
C SER A 42 10.38 -3.15 3.18
N LYS A 43 11.37 -3.53 2.40
CA LYS A 43 11.46 -3.13 1.00
C LYS A 43 10.28 -3.69 0.19
N TYR A 44 9.83 -4.89 0.54
CA TYR A 44 8.72 -5.53 -0.15
C TYR A 44 7.47 -5.42 0.71
N LYS A 45 6.43 -4.81 0.16
CA LYS A 45 5.20 -4.54 0.87
C LYS A 45 4.03 -5.22 0.16
N ILE A 46 3.07 -5.69 0.96
CA ILE A 46 1.88 -6.32 0.42
C ILE A 46 0.68 -5.50 0.87
N PHE A 47 -0.09 -5.04 -0.10
CA PHE A 47 -1.31 -4.29 0.13
C PHE A 47 -2.51 -5.12 -0.31
N GLU A 48 -3.62 -4.93 0.38
CA GLU A 48 -4.90 -5.50 -0.02
C GLU A 48 -5.87 -4.39 -0.34
N ILE A 49 -6.58 -4.54 -1.44
CA ILE A 49 -7.61 -3.60 -1.87
C ILE A 49 -8.94 -4.32 -1.87
N ASP A 50 -9.84 -3.78 -1.09
CA ASP A 50 -11.14 -4.40 -0.89
C ASP A 50 -12.15 -4.05 -1.99
#